data_416fb23205d3b3858193d9798d7270c8
#
_entry.id   416fb23205d3b3858193d9798d7270c8
#
_cell.length_a   1.000
_cell.length_b   1.000
_cell.length_c   1.000
_cell.angle_alpha   90.00
_cell.angle_beta   90.00
_cell.angle_gamma   90.00
#
_symmetry.space_group_name_H-M   'P 1'
#
loop_
_entity.id
_entity.type
_entity.pdbx_description
1 polymer ?
#
loop_
_entity_poly.entity_id
_entity_poly.type
_entity_poly.pdbx_seq_one_letter_code
_entity_poly.pdbx_strand_id
1 'polypeptide(L)'
;MTALPARLRSNQIPKNPAQSCIFIWLGGGNAQVDTWDPKALGDPLQRIAGSAYPAIDTAVEGVQVCEHLHRTAARLDRMTLVRSVHHEVINEHAAAVNFMHTGRPVSGTVVYPSIGAIVNHELGAAEIGMPGYVVCGPPSNSRGAGFLGAKYGYLYVTDTARGPVGFTRPPTVSEARDLRRQKMLKSMRNEIVQTIPVEDPLLQYETVMDTSLQMSRGGFSKVFQLDQEADSLRQTYGGEFGHRCLLARRLVQRGTRFIEVLHNLNFKNGTGWDTHREGQQGQHLLIQELDTALAALVDDLENHKLLDSTLIVVAGEFGRPSSFDVAGGRGHQGSAFSVALAGGGLNHCGAYGTTDDLSKKILEDPVSVPDLHATIYQALGIESSKKLFHNDRPIPITNDGRPITALIS
;
A
#
# COMPACT_ATOMS: atom_id res chain seq x y z
N MET A 1 5.57 -35.81 -23.88
CA MET A 1 5.43 -34.36 -24.04
C MET A 1 3.95 -34.05 -24.04
N THR A 2 3.37 -33.83 -22.85
CA THR A 2 1.98 -33.41 -22.67
C THR A 2 2.00 -31.89 -22.56
N ALA A 3 1.42 -31.22 -23.56
CA ALA A 3 1.27 -29.76 -23.56
C ALA A 3 0.43 -29.33 -22.35
N LEU A 4 0.97 -28.45 -21.51
CA LEU A 4 0.20 -27.76 -20.49
C LEU A 4 -0.97 -27.01 -21.17
N PRO A 5 -2.19 -27.07 -20.60
CA PRO A 5 -3.32 -26.33 -21.15
C PRO A 5 -3.00 -24.83 -21.11
N ALA A 6 -3.21 -24.16 -22.24
CA ALA A 6 -3.13 -22.71 -22.33
C ALA A 6 -4.11 -22.09 -21.31
N ARG A 7 -3.59 -21.54 -20.21
CA ARG A 7 -4.40 -20.77 -19.25
C ARG A 7 -5.00 -19.60 -20.03
N LEU A 8 -6.31 -19.60 -20.14
CA LEU A 8 -7.10 -18.54 -20.76
C LEU A 8 -6.71 -17.20 -20.13
N ARG A 9 -6.29 -16.25 -20.98
CA ARG A 9 -6.00 -14.88 -20.57
C ARG A 9 -7.32 -14.20 -20.21
N SER A 10 -7.69 -14.15 -18.94
CA SER A 10 -8.79 -13.32 -18.50
C SER A 10 -8.28 -11.89 -18.32
N ASN A 11 -8.40 -11.07 -19.34
CA ASN A 11 -8.28 -9.60 -19.24
C ASN A 11 -9.63 -8.98 -18.82
N GLN A 12 -10.51 -9.73 -18.17
CA GLN A 12 -11.82 -9.25 -17.81
C GLN A 12 -11.70 -8.42 -16.53
N ILE A 13 -12.09 -7.14 -16.64
CA ILE A 13 -12.28 -6.27 -15.48
C ILE A 13 -13.42 -6.86 -14.65
N PRO A 14 -13.31 -6.92 -13.32
CA PRO A 14 -14.38 -7.37 -12.45
C PRO A 14 -15.68 -6.60 -12.71
N LYS A 15 -16.82 -7.27 -12.58
CA LYS A 15 -18.13 -6.65 -12.78
C LYS A 15 -18.37 -5.47 -11.83
N ASN A 16 -17.83 -5.58 -10.61
CA ASN A 16 -17.88 -4.54 -9.58
C ASN A 16 -16.45 -4.29 -9.07
N PRO A 17 -15.64 -3.47 -9.76
CA PRO A 17 -14.28 -3.23 -9.35
C PRO A 17 -14.21 -2.43 -8.04
N ALA A 18 -13.15 -2.65 -7.28
CA ALA A 18 -12.84 -1.83 -6.12
C ALA A 18 -12.67 -0.36 -6.53
N GLN A 19 -13.07 0.54 -5.68
CA GLN A 19 -13.02 1.98 -5.94
C GLN A 19 -11.81 2.65 -5.29
N SER A 20 -11.24 2.00 -4.27
CA SER A 20 -10.11 2.50 -3.52
C SER A 20 -9.16 1.38 -3.11
N CYS A 21 -7.89 1.73 -2.87
CA CYS A 21 -6.88 0.84 -2.32
C CYS A 21 -6.27 1.46 -1.07
N ILE A 22 -6.20 0.70 0.02
CA ILE A 22 -5.41 1.00 1.20
C ILE A 22 -4.18 0.09 1.17
N PHE A 23 -3.00 0.70 1.00
CA PHE A 23 -1.73 0.00 0.90
C PHE A 23 -0.96 0.15 2.21
N ILE A 24 -0.98 -0.88 3.06
CA ILE A 24 -0.26 -0.91 4.34
C ILE A 24 1.18 -1.34 4.08
N TRP A 25 2.13 -0.45 4.40
CA TRP A 25 3.54 -0.65 4.14
C TRP A 25 4.30 -1.04 5.40
N LEU A 26 4.87 -2.24 5.41
CA LEU A 26 5.68 -2.81 6.49
C LEU A 26 7.17 -2.59 6.18
N GLY A 27 7.61 -1.32 6.19
CA GLY A 27 8.96 -0.95 5.78
C GLY A 27 10.06 -1.58 6.65
N GLY A 28 11.03 -2.19 6.00
CA GLY A 28 12.10 -2.97 6.59
C GLY A 28 12.03 -4.46 6.24
N GLY A 29 10.92 -4.93 5.67
CA GLY A 29 10.73 -6.33 5.24
C GLY A 29 10.31 -7.26 6.38
N ASN A 30 9.01 -7.46 6.51
CA ASN A 30 8.46 -8.39 7.51
C ASN A 30 8.81 -9.85 7.19
N ALA A 31 9.14 -10.62 8.21
CA ALA A 31 9.44 -12.04 8.06
C ALA A 31 8.14 -12.83 7.80
N GLN A 32 7.98 -13.36 6.59
CA GLN A 32 6.80 -14.17 6.23
C GLN A 32 6.66 -15.41 7.12
N VAL A 33 7.79 -16.05 7.50
CA VAL A 33 7.80 -17.22 8.38
C VAL A 33 7.33 -16.91 9.82
N ASP A 34 7.37 -15.65 10.21
CA ASP A 34 6.95 -15.20 11.54
C ASP A 34 5.59 -14.47 11.49
N THR A 35 4.95 -14.41 10.33
CA THR A 35 3.66 -13.73 10.10
C THR A 35 2.70 -14.61 9.30
N TRP A 36 2.77 -14.53 7.96
CA TRP A 36 1.74 -15.05 7.04
C TRP A 36 1.96 -16.47 6.55
N ASP A 37 3.20 -16.99 6.65
CA ASP A 37 3.60 -18.32 6.16
C ASP A 37 4.43 -19.07 7.20
N PRO A 38 3.85 -19.33 8.42
CA PRO A 38 4.59 -20.00 9.48
C PRO A 38 5.03 -21.41 9.07
N LYS A 39 6.21 -21.78 9.54
CA LYS A 39 6.83 -23.11 9.35
C LYS A 39 7.06 -23.78 10.71
N ALA A 40 7.73 -24.93 10.72
CA ALA A 40 8.15 -25.53 11.97
C ALA A 40 8.95 -24.52 12.82
N LEU A 41 8.78 -24.62 14.16
CA LEU A 41 9.50 -23.73 15.07
C LEU A 41 10.99 -23.91 14.92
N GLY A 42 11.70 -22.79 14.82
CA GLY A 42 13.14 -22.71 14.89
C GLY A 42 13.63 -22.37 16.29
N ASP A 43 14.95 -22.27 16.44
CA ASP A 43 15.58 -21.83 17.68
C ASP A 43 16.65 -20.76 17.36
N PRO A 44 16.42 -19.48 17.68
CA PRO A 44 17.38 -18.42 17.42
C PRO A 44 18.68 -18.60 18.22
N LEU A 45 18.66 -19.23 19.40
CA LEU A 45 19.84 -19.44 20.23
C LEU A 45 20.73 -20.55 19.66
N GLN A 46 20.10 -21.63 19.16
CA GLN A 46 20.80 -22.76 18.54
C GLN A 46 20.97 -22.57 17.02
N ARG A 47 20.43 -21.49 16.46
CA ARG A 47 20.38 -21.20 15.01
C ARG A 47 19.71 -22.30 14.19
N ILE A 48 18.71 -22.93 14.75
CA ILE A 48 17.87 -23.88 14.02
C ILE A 48 16.86 -23.05 13.21
N ALA A 49 16.89 -23.21 11.88
CA ALA A 49 15.99 -22.49 10.97
C ALA A 49 14.52 -22.87 11.23
N GLY A 50 13.64 -21.89 11.12
CA GLY A 50 12.20 -22.07 11.31
C GLY A 50 11.52 -20.75 11.73
N SER A 51 10.25 -20.84 12.10
CA SER A 51 9.49 -19.73 12.66
C SER A 51 9.94 -19.40 14.08
N ALA A 52 9.94 -18.11 14.43
CA ALA A 52 10.24 -17.66 15.80
C ALA A 52 9.03 -17.85 16.74
N TYR A 53 7.83 -17.93 16.19
CA TYR A 53 6.56 -18.02 16.94
C TYR A 53 5.72 -19.22 16.47
N PRO A 54 4.90 -19.80 17.35
CA PRO A 54 3.95 -20.85 16.98
C PRO A 54 2.95 -20.40 15.92
N ALA A 55 2.43 -21.37 15.17
CA ALA A 55 1.33 -21.18 14.25
C ALA A 55 -0.01 -21.45 14.94
N ILE A 56 -1.06 -20.75 14.47
CA ILE A 56 -2.45 -20.97 14.86
C ILE A 56 -3.32 -21.17 13.63
N ASP A 57 -4.42 -21.91 13.80
CA ASP A 57 -5.44 -22.07 12.77
C ASP A 57 -6.21 -20.76 12.55
N THR A 58 -6.79 -20.64 11.36
CA THR A 58 -7.55 -19.47 10.94
C THR A 58 -9.01 -19.81 10.65
N ALA A 59 -9.82 -18.83 10.27
CA ALA A 59 -11.18 -19.06 9.80
C ALA A 59 -11.27 -19.89 8.51
N VAL A 60 -10.13 -20.10 7.82
CA VAL A 60 -10.04 -20.93 6.61
C VAL A 60 -9.31 -22.22 6.93
N GLU A 61 -9.99 -23.37 6.74
CA GLU A 61 -9.45 -24.69 7.03
C GLU A 61 -8.12 -24.96 6.31
N GLY A 62 -7.12 -25.46 7.04
CA GLY A 62 -5.80 -25.78 6.51
C GLY A 62 -4.88 -24.58 6.32
N VAL A 63 -5.33 -23.37 6.62
CA VAL A 63 -4.50 -22.15 6.55
C VAL A 63 -4.14 -21.70 7.96
N GLN A 64 -2.83 -21.59 8.23
CA GLN A 64 -2.29 -21.13 9.50
C GLN A 64 -1.54 -19.81 9.34
N VAL A 65 -1.48 -19.03 10.41
CA VAL A 65 -0.69 -17.81 10.58
C VAL A 65 0.03 -17.82 11.93
N CYS A 66 0.94 -16.86 12.14
CA CYS A 66 1.60 -16.68 13.43
C CYS A 66 0.57 -16.43 14.56
N GLU A 67 0.81 -16.96 15.76
CA GLU A 67 -0.08 -16.83 16.94
C GLU A 67 -0.41 -15.37 17.31
N HIS A 68 0.49 -14.43 17.01
CA HIS A 68 0.28 -13.01 17.27
C HIS A 68 -0.67 -12.33 16.27
N LEU A 69 -1.15 -13.04 15.24
CA LEU A 69 -2.14 -12.59 14.27
C LEU A 69 -3.56 -13.15 14.55
N HIS A 70 -3.88 -13.42 15.81
CA HIS A 70 -5.11 -14.10 16.20
C HIS A 70 -6.41 -13.38 15.80
N ARG A 71 -6.41 -12.05 15.74
CA ARG A 71 -7.56 -11.24 15.29
C ARG A 71 -7.73 -11.32 13.77
N THR A 72 -6.63 -11.21 13.03
CA THR A 72 -6.59 -11.36 11.58
C THR A 72 -6.93 -12.81 11.18
N ALA A 73 -6.45 -13.81 11.92
CA ALA A 73 -6.79 -15.22 11.71
C ALA A 73 -8.29 -15.46 11.66
N ALA A 74 -9.05 -14.82 12.55
CA ALA A 74 -10.52 -14.92 12.61
C ALA A 74 -11.25 -14.24 11.42
N ARG A 75 -10.54 -13.53 10.56
CA ARG A 75 -11.07 -12.77 9.39
C ARG A 75 -10.47 -13.23 8.07
N LEU A 76 -9.73 -14.33 8.09
CA LEU A 76 -9.01 -14.79 6.90
C LEU A 76 -9.93 -15.25 5.76
N ASP A 77 -11.20 -15.55 6.06
CA ASP A 77 -12.25 -15.81 5.07
C ASP A 77 -12.51 -14.61 4.12
N ARG A 78 -12.12 -13.39 4.53
CA ARG A 78 -12.20 -12.15 3.74
C ARG A 78 -10.84 -11.72 3.19
N MET A 79 -9.85 -12.62 3.25
CA MET A 79 -8.46 -12.32 2.92
C MET A 79 -7.81 -13.43 2.11
N THR A 80 -6.73 -13.09 1.43
CA THR A 80 -5.83 -14.04 0.78
C THR A 80 -4.39 -13.69 1.08
N LEU A 81 -3.64 -14.64 1.61
CA LEU A 81 -2.21 -14.56 1.82
C LEU A 81 -1.51 -15.07 0.55
N VAL A 82 -0.96 -14.16 -0.25
CA VAL A 82 -0.15 -14.52 -1.41
C VAL A 82 1.27 -14.84 -0.90
N ARG A 83 1.56 -16.14 -0.72
CA ARG A 83 2.79 -16.66 -0.09
C ARG A 83 3.96 -16.80 -1.06
N SER A 84 3.72 -16.63 -2.33
CA SER A 84 4.65 -16.90 -3.41
C SER A 84 5.13 -15.64 -4.15
N VAL A 85 5.10 -14.49 -3.48
CA VAL A 85 5.62 -13.24 -4.07
C VAL A 85 7.14 -13.30 -4.11
N HIS A 86 7.73 -12.80 -5.21
CA HIS A 86 9.17 -12.82 -5.37
C HIS A 86 9.69 -11.67 -6.25
N HIS A 87 10.96 -11.34 -6.04
CA HIS A 87 11.80 -10.52 -6.93
C HIS A 87 13.29 -10.80 -6.68
N GLU A 88 14.15 -10.26 -7.53
CA GLU A 88 15.59 -10.54 -7.51
C GLU A 88 16.41 -9.59 -6.60
N VAL A 89 15.81 -8.53 -6.07
CA VAL A 89 16.52 -7.58 -5.19
C VAL A 89 16.59 -8.15 -3.77
N ILE A 90 17.80 -8.46 -3.28
CA ILE A 90 17.98 -9.22 -2.02
C ILE A 90 18.65 -8.38 -0.92
N ASN A 91 19.53 -7.45 -1.26
CA ASN A 91 20.44 -6.86 -0.27
C ASN A 91 20.35 -5.32 -0.15
N GLU A 92 19.39 -4.69 -0.83
CA GLU A 92 19.34 -3.24 -0.90
C GLU A 92 17.89 -2.75 -0.77
N HIS A 93 17.57 -2.15 0.40
CA HIS A 93 16.23 -1.67 0.73
C HIS A 93 15.69 -0.64 -0.28
N ALA A 94 16.49 0.34 -0.69
CA ALA A 94 16.01 1.40 -1.56
C ALA A 94 15.62 0.88 -2.94
N ALA A 95 16.39 -0.08 -3.50
CA ALA A 95 16.05 -0.72 -4.77
C ALA A 95 14.80 -1.62 -4.64
N ALA A 96 14.69 -2.37 -3.53
CA ALA A 96 13.53 -3.22 -3.27
C ALA A 96 12.27 -2.38 -3.05
N VAL A 97 12.34 -1.29 -2.26
CA VAL A 97 11.25 -0.33 -2.08
C VAL A 97 10.82 0.28 -3.41
N ASN A 98 11.79 0.70 -4.24
CA ASN A 98 11.47 1.20 -5.58
C ASN A 98 10.77 0.14 -6.42
N PHE A 99 11.26 -1.11 -6.40
CA PHE A 99 10.71 -2.19 -7.20
C PHE A 99 9.26 -2.51 -6.77
N MET A 100 9.00 -2.60 -5.46
CA MET A 100 7.65 -2.81 -4.93
C MET A 100 6.67 -1.67 -5.25
N HIS A 101 7.15 -0.42 -5.34
CA HIS A 101 6.28 0.71 -5.64
C HIS A 101 6.08 0.95 -7.14
N THR A 102 7.05 0.59 -7.98
CA THR A 102 6.99 0.89 -9.43
C THR A 102 6.79 -0.36 -10.30
N GLY A 103 6.97 -1.56 -9.76
CA GLY A 103 7.01 -2.83 -10.51
C GLY A 103 8.23 -2.93 -11.45
N ARG A 104 9.24 -2.04 -11.27
CA ARG A 104 10.37 -1.92 -12.20
C ARG A 104 11.68 -1.65 -11.45
N PRO A 105 12.80 -2.13 -11.99
CA PRO A 105 14.11 -1.73 -11.49
C PRO A 105 14.34 -0.23 -11.69
N VAL A 106 15.25 0.34 -10.91
CA VAL A 106 15.69 1.72 -11.11
C VAL A 106 16.28 1.88 -12.52
N SER A 107 15.86 2.92 -13.23
CA SER A 107 16.36 3.26 -14.55
C SER A 107 17.11 4.59 -14.52
N GLY A 108 18.24 4.68 -15.24
CA GLY A 108 18.98 5.94 -15.40
C GLY A 108 18.33 6.95 -16.36
N THR A 109 17.31 6.55 -17.11
CA THR A 109 16.72 7.39 -18.17
C THR A 109 15.24 7.71 -17.96
N VAL A 110 14.51 6.90 -17.19
CA VAL A 110 13.08 7.07 -16.95
C VAL A 110 12.79 6.96 -15.46
N VAL A 111 12.16 7.96 -14.90
CA VAL A 111 11.59 7.89 -13.55
C VAL A 111 10.18 7.33 -13.67
N TYR A 112 10.00 6.06 -13.28
CA TYR A 112 8.71 5.41 -13.37
C TYR A 112 7.76 5.89 -12.26
N PRO A 113 6.46 6.02 -12.55
CA PRO A 113 5.46 6.35 -11.54
C PRO A 113 5.25 5.18 -10.58
N SER A 114 4.95 5.49 -9.33
CA SER A 114 4.51 4.51 -8.35
C SER A 114 3.11 3.96 -8.66
N ILE A 115 2.78 2.80 -8.08
CA ILE A 115 1.44 2.21 -8.18
C ILE A 115 0.35 3.20 -7.74
N GLY A 116 0.56 3.95 -6.64
CA GLY A 116 -0.40 4.96 -6.19
C GLY A 116 -0.56 6.12 -7.17
N ALA A 117 0.53 6.54 -7.81
CA ALA A 117 0.49 7.59 -8.83
C ALA A 117 -0.25 7.13 -10.09
N ILE A 118 -0.08 5.86 -10.51
CA ILE A 118 -0.82 5.26 -11.63
C ILE A 118 -2.31 5.19 -11.29
N VAL A 119 -2.67 4.71 -10.10
CA VAL A 119 -4.08 4.66 -9.66
C VAL A 119 -4.69 6.07 -9.64
N ASN A 120 -3.95 7.08 -9.13
CA ASN A 120 -4.39 8.47 -9.14
C ASN A 120 -4.55 9.02 -10.57
N HIS A 121 -3.67 8.62 -11.50
CA HIS A 121 -3.79 9.02 -12.91
C HIS A 121 -5.03 8.43 -13.58
N GLU A 122 -5.31 7.15 -13.32
CA GLU A 122 -6.38 6.42 -13.98
C GLU A 122 -7.78 6.70 -13.41
N LEU A 123 -7.88 6.86 -12.10
CA LEU A 123 -9.17 6.98 -11.41
C LEU A 123 -9.43 8.40 -10.88
N GLY A 124 -8.39 9.19 -10.61
CA GLY A 124 -8.52 10.50 -9.97
C GLY A 124 -9.12 10.39 -8.56
N ALA A 125 -9.55 11.53 -7.97
CA ALA A 125 -10.35 11.53 -6.76
C ALA A 125 -11.84 11.48 -7.11
N ALA A 126 -12.66 10.79 -6.29
CA ALA A 126 -14.10 10.71 -6.55
C ALA A 126 -14.83 12.01 -6.17
N GLU A 127 -14.34 12.73 -5.16
CA GLU A 127 -14.95 13.99 -4.71
C GLU A 127 -14.01 15.17 -5.02
N ILE A 128 -14.59 16.27 -5.50
CA ILE A 128 -13.86 17.53 -5.72
C ILE A 128 -13.31 18.04 -4.38
N GLY A 129 -12.04 18.41 -4.36
CA GLY A 129 -11.37 18.89 -3.15
C GLY A 129 -10.82 17.77 -2.25
N MET A 130 -10.82 16.53 -2.75
CA MET A 130 -10.09 15.43 -2.13
C MET A 130 -8.86 15.05 -2.96
N PRO A 131 -7.76 14.64 -2.33
CA PRO A 131 -6.60 14.09 -3.05
C PRO A 131 -6.91 12.68 -3.55
N GLY A 132 -6.47 12.33 -4.75
CA GLY A 132 -6.59 10.96 -5.27
C GLY A 132 -5.57 9.99 -4.68
N TYR A 133 -4.42 10.51 -4.21
CA TYR A 133 -3.36 9.72 -3.58
C TYR A 133 -2.83 10.38 -2.30
N VAL A 134 -2.88 9.65 -1.18
CA VAL A 134 -2.41 10.09 0.14
C VAL A 134 -1.40 9.09 0.70
N VAL A 135 -0.33 9.59 1.32
CA VAL A 135 0.65 8.80 2.07
C VAL A 135 0.58 9.22 3.54
N CYS A 136 0.15 8.32 4.42
CA CYS A 136 0.22 8.48 5.87
C CYS A 136 1.62 8.08 6.36
N GLY A 137 2.56 8.99 6.22
CA GLY A 137 3.98 8.80 6.53
C GLY A 137 4.87 9.86 5.89
N PRO A 138 6.20 9.76 6.04
CA PRO A 138 7.14 10.70 5.43
C PRO A 138 7.18 10.55 3.91
N PRO A 139 7.54 11.63 3.19
CA PRO A 139 7.70 11.59 1.74
C PRO A 139 8.86 10.68 1.31
N SER A 140 8.74 10.08 0.13
CA SER A 140 9.77 9.25 -0.49
C SER A 140 9.72 9.35 -2.02
N ASN A 141 10.87 9.33 -2.67
CA ASN A 141 10.97 9.36 -4.14
C ASN A 141 10.35 8.12 -4.79
N SER A 142 10.41 6.96 -4.13
CA SER A 142 9.82 5.70 -4.63
C SER A 142 8.30 5.77 -4.80
N ARG A 143 7.63 6.73 -4.15
CA ARG A 143 6.18 6.97 -4.20
C ARG A 143 5.79 8.02 -5.22
N GLY A 144 6.76 8.62 -5.89
CA GLY A 144 6.56 9.75 -6.81
C GLY A 144 5.73 9.41 -8.04
N ALA A 145 5.28 10.46 -8.72
CA ALA A 145 4.51 10.34 -9.96
C ALA A 145 5.38 10.06 -11.21
N GLY A 146 6.70 10.12 -11.07
CA GLY A 146 7.60 9.88 -12.19
C GLY A 146 7.27 10.74 -13.41
N PHE A 147 7.28 10.14 -14.58
CA PHE A 147 6.99 10.83 -15.85
C PHE A 147 5.54 11.31 -16.00
N LEU A 148 4.63 10.91 -15.13
CA LEU A 148 3.24 11.42 -15.15
C LEU A 148 3.12 12.87 -14.67
N GLY A 149 4.14 13.37 -13.97
CA GLY A 149 4.18 14.74 -13.48
C GLY A 149 3.47 14.94 -12.12
N ALA A 150 3.75 16.09 -11.51
CA ALA A 150 3.40 16.43 -10.13
C ALA A 150 1.89 16.36 -9.82
N LYS A 151 1.03 16.58 -10.81
CA LYS A 151 -0.44 16.50 -10.69
C LYS A 151 -0.91 15.15 -10.12
N TYR A 152 -0.20 14.07 -10.42
CA TYR A 152 -0.55 12.71 -10.01
C TYR A 152 0.27 12.22 -8.81
N GLY A 153 1.06 13.12 -8.22
CA GLY A 153 1.79 12.87 -6.99
C GLY A 153 0.88 12.69 -5.77
N TYR A 154 1.49 12.39 -4.66
CA TYR A 154 0.79 12.16 -3.41
C TYR A 154 0.83 13.39 -2.49
N LEU A 155 -0.20 13.48 -1.65
CA LEU A 155 -0.18 14.31 -0.45
C LEU A 155 0.32 13.45 0.72
N TYR A 156 1.33 13.92 1.46
CA TYR A 156 1.79 13.18 2.64
C TYR A 156 1.28 13.80 3.95
N VAL A 157 1.04 12.95 4.94
CA VAL A 157 0.55 13.29 6.26
C VAL A 157 1.40 12.56 7.31
N THR A 158 2.15 13.32 8.10
CA THR A 158 2.97 12.78 9.19
C THR A 158 2.30 12.86 10.56
N ASP A 159 1.31 13.74 10.71
CA ASP A 159 0.53 13.92 11.94
C ASP A 159 -0.96 13.70 11.63
N THR A 160 -1.50 12.60 12.12
CA THR A 160 -2.89 12.22 11.87
C THR A 160 -3.91 13.11 12.55
N ALA A 161 -3.53 13.76 13.65
CA ALA A 161 -4.43 14.64 14.41
C ALA A 161 -4.49 16.05 13.82
N ARG A 162 -3.38 16.55 13.31
CA ARG A 162 -3.29 17.91 12.75
C ARG A 162 -3.55 17.94 11.25
N GLY A 163 -3.30 16.83 10.58
CA GLY A 163 -3.36 16.76 9.11
C GLY A 163 -2.22 17.53 8.44
N PRO A 164 -2.30 17.72 7.11
CA PRO A 164 -1.27 18.42 6.35
C PRO A 164 -1.26 19.91 6.67
N VAL A 165 -0.05 20.48 6.79
CA VAL A 165 0.16 21.91 7.06
C VAL A 165 -0.23 22.75 5.83
N GLY A 166 -0.87 23.91 6.07
CA GLY A 166 -1.17 24.87 5.02
C GLY A 166 -2.53 24.75 4.35
N PHE A 167 -3.34 23.74 4.72
CA PHE A 167 -4.68 23.54 4.17
C PHE A 167 -5.79 24.29 4.92
N THR A 168 -5.44 25.09 5.91
CA THR A 168 -6.38 25.92 6.65
C THR A 168 -6.08 27.40 6.42
N ARG A 169 -7.13 28.18 6.16
CA ARG A 169 -7.01 29.64 6.06
C ARG A 169 -6.58 30.22 7.40
N PRO A 170 -5.56 31.11 7.45
CA PRO A 170 -5.19 31.79 8.68
C PRO A 170 -6.38 32.52 9.32
N PRO A 171 -6.61 32.41 10.63
CA PRO A 171 -7.76 33.05 11.31
C PRO A 171 -7.85 34.56 11.07
N THR A 172 -6.71 35.22 10.85
CA THR A 172 -6.60 36.68 10.60
C THR A 172 -6.99 37.10 9.17
N VAL A 173 -7.23 36.13 8.26
CA VAL A 173 -7.60 36.41 6.88
C VAL A 173 -9.08 36.08 6.68
N SER A 174 -9.91 37.06 6.37
CA SER A 174 -11.32 36.79 6.05
C SER A 174 -11.45 36.03 4.72
N GLU A 175 -12.53 35.30 4.55
CA GLU A 175 -12.81 34.54 3.32
C GLU A 175 -12.84 35.45 2.08
N ALA A 176 -13.50 36.60 2.18
CA ALA A 176 -13.55 37.59 1.11
C ALA A 176 -12.18 38.12 0.72
N ARG A 177 -11.26 38.30 1.70
CA ARG A 177 -9.89 38.71 1.46
C ARG A 177 -9.09 37.62 0.77
N ASP A 178 -9.26 36.39 1.19
CA ASP A 178 -8.60 35.23 0.60
C ASP A 178 -9.03 35.02 -0.85
N LEU A 179 -10.34 35.06 -1.13
CA LEU A 179 -10.89 34.95 -2.49
C LEU A 179 -10.35 36.05 -3.43
N ARG A 180 -10.27 37.31 -2.94
CA ARG A 180 -9.70 38.41 -3.75
C ARG A 180 -8.22 38.17 -4.06
N ARG A 181 -7.42 37.72 -3.06
CA ARG A 181 -6.00 37.43 -3.30
C ARG A 181 -5.82 36.31 -4.32
N GLN A 182 -6.60 35.26 -4.22
CA GLN A 182 -6.53 34.11 -5.15
C GLN A 182 -6.95 34.54 -6.58
N LYS A 183 -8.02 35.33 -6.71
CA LYS A 183 -8.43 35.86 -8.00
C LYS A 183 -7.34 36.72 -8.64
N MET A 184 -6.70 37.59 -7.86
CA MET A 184 -5.61 38.43 -8.33
C MET A 184 -4.38 37.58 -8.74
N LEU A 185 -3.96 36.64 -7.92
CA LEU A 185 -2.87 35.71 -8.25
C LEU A 185 -3.16 34.92 -9.53
N LYS A 186 -4.38 34.43 -9.70
CA LYS A 186 -4.80 33.68 -10.89
C LYS A 186 -4.75 34.59 -12.15
N SER A 187 -5.19 35.85 -12.05
CA SER A 187 -5.07 36.80 -13.18
C SER A 187 -3.61 37.05 -13.58
N MET A 188 -2.74 37.29 -12.61
CA MET A 188 -1.30 37.53 -12.88
C MET A 188 -0.63 36.31 -13.51
N ARG A 189 -0.99 35.12 -13.07
CA ARG A 189 -0.44 33.86 -13.59
C ARG A 189 -0.98 33.52 -14.98
N ASN A 190 -2.25 33.77 -15.25
CA ASN A 190 -2.84 33.51 -16.56
C ASN A 190 -2.11 34.24 -17.68
N GLU A 191 -1.60 35.45 -17.43
CA GLU A 191 -0.79 36.19 -18.42
C GLU A 191 0.50 35.43 -18.74
N ILE A 192 1.14 34.83 -17.76
CA ILE A 192 2.37 34.05 -17.94
C ILE A 192 2.05 32.69 -18.60
N VAL A 193 1.03 31.98 -18.11
CA VAL A 193 0.63 30.65 -18.59
C VAL A 193 0.29 30.64 -20.08
N GLN A 194 -0.28 31.72 -20.61
CA GLN A 194 -0.59 31.83 -22.05
C GLN A 194 0.65 31.97 -22.94
N THR A 195 1.81 32.24 -22.37
CA THR A 195 3.06 32.48 -23.12
C THR A 195 4.07 31.34 -23.02
N ILE A 196 3.80 30.30 -22.17
CA ILE A 196 4.74 29.20 -21.94
C ILE A 196 4.28 27.92 -22.64
N PRO A 197 5.20 27.01 -23.01
CA PRO A 197 4.86 25.69 -23.59
C PRO A 197 4.04 24.82 -22.63
N VAL A 198 3.25 23.89 -23.18
CA VAL A 198 2.40 22.97 -22.39
C VAL A 198 3.20 22.06 -21.45
N GLU A 199 4.43 21.75 -21.81
CA GLU A 199 5.37 20.93 -21.04
C GLU A 199 6.10 21.70 -19.92
N ASP A 200 5.89 23.03 -19.82
CA ASP A 200 6.59 23.85 -18.83
C ASP A 200 6.23 23.44 -17.39
N PRO A 201 7.21 23.25 -16.50
CA PRO A 201 6.99 22.94 -15.09
C PRO A 201 6.06 23.93 -14.36
N LEU A 202 5.97 25.18 -14.80
CA LEU A 202 5.04 26.17 -14.23
C LEU A 202 3.58 25.76 -14.41
N LEU A 203 3.20 25.14 -15.52
CA LEU A 203 1.83 24.63 -15.72
C LEU A 203 1.50 23.51 -14.77
N GLN A 204 2.46 22.62 -14.49
CA GLN A 204 2.30 21.56 -13.46
C GLN A 204 2.13 22.18 -12.07
N TYR A 205 2.93 23.20 -11.75
CA TYR A 205 2.80 23.94 -10.49
C TYR A 205 1.41 24.60 -10.34
N GLU A 206 0.90 25.27 -11.38
CA GLU A 206 -0.43 25.87 -11.36
C GLU A 206 -1.54 24.83 -11.09
N THR A 207 -1.44 23.68 -11.74
CA THR A 207 -2.42 22.59 -11.53
C THR A 207 -2.40 22.10 -10.08
N VAL A 208 -1.22 21.92 -9.49
CA VAL A 208 -1.06 21.50 -8.09
C VAL A 208 -1.58 22.59 -7.14
N MET A 209 -1.31 23.85 -7.40
CA MET A 209 -1.83 24.98 -6.62
C MET A 209 -3.35 25.09 -6.66
N ASP A 210 -3.97 24.98 -7.83
CA ASP A 210 -5.43 25.01 -7.96
C ASP A 210 -6.07 23.83 -7.20
N THR A 211 -5.50 22.63 -7.29
CA THR A 211 -5.93 21.46 -6.53
C THR A 211 -5.80 21.69 -5.02
N SER A 212 -4.68 22.22 -4.54
CA SER A 212 -4.46 22.53 -3.13
C SER A 212 -5.48 23.54 -2.58
N LEU A 213 -5.81 24.57 -3.39
CA LEU A 213 -6.83 25.55 -3.05
C LEU A 213 -8.24 24.95 -2.98
N GLN A 214 -8.55 24.02 -3.87
CA GLN A 214 -9.82 23.26 -3.81
C GLN A 214 -9.91 22.40 -2.55
N MET A 215 -8.83 21.70 -2.19
CA MET A 215 -8.77 20.90 -0.95
C MET A 215 -8.98 21.77 0.29
N SER A 216 -8.36 22.96 0.36
CA SER A 216 -8.50 23.87 1.51
C SER A 216 -9.93 24.36 1.72
N ARG A 217 -10.77 24.37 0.67
CA ARG A 217 -12.18 24.78 0.70
C ARG A 217 -13.15 23.60 0.82
N GLY A 218 -12.78 22.43 0.32
CA GLY A 218 -13.65 21.25 0.13
C GLY A 218 -13.98 20.46 1.39
N GLY A 219 -13.58 20.92 2.57
CA GLY A 219 -13.80 20.17 3.82
C GLY A 219 -12.85 18.99 4.02
N PHE A 220 -11.75 18.93 3.25
CA PHE A 220 -10.69 17.94 3.41
C PHE A 220 -10.13 17.91 4.84
N SER A 221 -9.99 19.08 5.49
CA SER A 221 -9.56 19.17 6.90
C SER A 221 -10.44 18.40 7.87
N LYS A 222 -11.72 18.18 7.56
CA LYS A 222 -12.65 17.42 8.42
C LYS A 222 -12.30 15.92 8.50
N VAL A 223 -11.58 15.39 7.50
CA VAL A 223 -11.16 13.98 7.50
C VAL A 223 -10.23 13.68 8.67
N PHE A 224 -9.44 14.67 9.11
CA PHE A 224 -8.47 14.55 10.19
C PHE A 224 -9.07 14.69 11.61
N GLN A 225 -10.35 15.00 11.72
CA GLN A 225 -11.05 15.10 12.99
C GLN A 225 -11.43 13.70 13.50
N LEU A 226 -10.42 12.91 13.92
CA LEU A 226 -10.62 11.54 14.38
C LEU A 226 -11.40 11.49 15.70
N ASP A 227 -11.43 12.58 16.46
CA ASP A 227 -12.22 12.80 17.66
C ASP A 227 -13.74 12.78 17.43
N GLN A 228 -14.18 12.92 16.18
CA GLN A 228 -15.58 12.74 15.78
C GLN A 228 -16.01 11.27 15.73
N GLU A 229 -15.07 10.34 15.68
CA GLU A 229 -15.36 8.91 15.78
C GLU A 229 -15.58 8.52 17.24
N ALA A 230 -16.43 7.54 17.50
CA ALA A 230 -16.68 7.04 18.84
C ALA A 230 -15.38 6.58 19.52
N ASP A 231 -15.23 6.88 20.81
CA ASP A 231 -14.04 6.49 21.58
C ASP A 231 -13.81 4.98 21.53
N SER A 232 -14.88 4.19 21.61
CA SER A 232 -14.82 2.72 21.49
C SER A 232 -14.20 2.29 20.16
N LEU A 233 -14.61 2.90 19.04
CA LEU A 233 -14.03 2.59 17.73
C LEU A 233 -12.54 2.97 17.68
N ARG A 234 -12.18 4.16 18.15
CA ARG A 234 -10.77 4.58 18.18
C ARG A 234 -9.90 3.62 19.00
N GLN A 235 -10.43 3.11 20.11
CA GLN A 235 -9.76 2.13 20.96
C GLN A 235 -9.58 0.77 20.26
N THR A 236 -10.52 0.33 19.43
CA THR A 236 -10.38 -0.94 18.68
C THR A 236 -9.23 -0.90 17.69
N TYR A 237 -8.92 0.26 17.12
CA TYR A 237 -7.79 0.43 16.21
C TYR A 237 -6.43 0.41 16.94
N GLY A 238 -6.40 0.66 18.26
CA GLY A 238 -5.20 0.67 19.07
C GLY A 238 -4.43 1.99 19.02
N GLY A 239 -3.11 1.92 18.86
CA GLY A 239 -2.20 3.07 18.95
C GLY A 239 -2.16 3.96 17.70
N GLU A 240 -1.03 4.69 17.54
CA GLU A 240 -0.84 5.67 16.47
C GLU A 240 -0.98 5.05 15.07
N PHE A 241 -0.41 3.85 14.84
CA PHE A 241 -0.56 3.15 13.57
C PHE A 241 -2.03 2.82 13.26
N GLY A 242 -2.78 2.37 14.26
CA GLY A 242 -4.22 2.12 14.12
C GLY A 242 -5.00 3.40 13.77
N HIS A 243 -4.63 4.55 14.35
CA HIS A 243 -5.24 5.83 14.00
C HIS A 243 -4.94 6.26 12.55
N ARG A 244 -3.79 5.87 11.97
CA ARG A 244 -3.54 6.04 10.53
C ARG A 244 -4.43 5.15 9.69
N CYS A 245 -4.66 3.91 10.11
CA CYS A 245 -5.62 3.01 9.45
C CYS A 245 -7.05 3.56 9.52
N LEU A 246 -7.45 4.11 10.66
CA LEU A 246 -8.74 4.80 10.81
C LEU A 246 -8.84 6.03 9.88
N LEU A 247 -7.77 6.83 9.78
CA LEU A 247 -7.70 7.94 8.84
C LEU A 247 -7.84 7.44 7.38
N ALA A 248 -7.21 6.32 7.03
CA ALA A 248 -7.33 5.74 5.70
C ALA A 248 -8.78 5.34 5.38
N ARG A 249 -9.52 4.73 6.33
CA ARG A 249 -10.94 4.45 6.16
C ARG A 249 -11.75 5.74 5.92
N ARG A 250 -11.50 6.82 6.67
CA ARG A 250 -12.16 8.11 6.46
C ARG A 250 -11.84 8.74 5.11
N LEU A 251 -10.61 8.60 4.64
CA LEU A 251 -10.19 9.04 3.30
C LEU A 251 -10.92 8.26 2.20
N VAL A 252 -11.08 6.94 2.35
CA VAL A 252 -11.89 6.11 1.43
C VAL A 252 -13.33 6.60 1.38
N GLN A 253 -13.96 6.85 2.52
CA GLN A 253 -15.33 7.38 2.59
C GLN A 253 -15.51 8.72 1.85
N ARG A 254 -14.43 9.48 1.67
CA ARG A 254 -14.41 10.75 0.97
C ARG A 254 -13.84 10.64 -0.45
N GLY A 255 -13.69 9.42 -0.96
CA GLY A 255 -13.36 9.16 -2.35
C GLY A 255 -11.87 9.30 -2.72
N THR A 256 -10.95 9.23 -1.76
CA THR A 256 -9.53 9.04 -2.06
C THR A 256 -9.32 7.63 -2.63
N ARG A 257 -8.60 7.53 -3.75
CA ARG A 257 -8.46 6.27 -4.50
C ARG A 257 -7.30 5.41 -4.03
N PHE A 258 -6.20 6.02 -3.62
CA PHE A 258 -5.05 5.29 -3.12
C PHE A 258 -4.52 5.91 -1.82
N ILE A 259 -4.47 5.11 -0.76
CA ILE A 259 -3.97 5.55 0.54
C ILE A 259 -2.86 4.60 0.96
N GLU A 260 -1.65 5.09 1.07
CA GLU A 260 -0.55 4.32 1.65
C GLU A 260 -0.42 4.64 3.13
N VAL A 261 -0.41 3.60 3.96
CA VAL A 261 -0.27 3.70 5.42
C VAL A 261 1.03 3.04 5.84
N LEU A 262 1.98 3.84 6.30
CA LEU A 262 3.28 3.36 6.74
C LEU A 262 3.23 2.91 8.21
N HIS A 263 3.81 1.75 8.49
CA HIS A 263 3.95 1.22 9.86
C HIS A 263 5.32 1.57 10.46
N ASN A 264 5.89 2.74 10.15
CA ASN A 264 7.30 3.03 10.50
C ASN A 264 7.56 4.42 11.10
N LEU A 265 6.61 5.06 11.75
CA LEU A 265 6.88 6.37 12.38
C LEU A 265 7.43 6.22 13.79
N ASN A 266 6.87 5.33 14.61
CA ASN A 266 7.29 5.08 15.99
C ASN A 266 7.20 3.58 16.28
N PHE A 267 8.30 2.86 16.08
CA PHE A 267 8.31 1.42 16.31
C PHE A 267 8.36 1.09 17.80
N LYS A 268 7.43 0.27 18.28
CA LYS A 268 7.40 -0.21 19.67
C LYS A 268 8.63 -1.05 20.04
N ASN A 269 9.21 -1.75 19.06
CA ASN A 269 10.41 -2.56 19.25
C ASN A 269 11.72 -1.75 19.06
N GLY A 270 11.64 -0.47 18.67
CA GLY A 270 12.79 0.39 18.43
C GLY A 270 13.56 0.16 17.13
N THR A 271 13.31 -0.94 16.39
CA THR A 271 14.07 -1.33 15.19
C THR A 271 13.21 -1.45 13.92
N GLY A 272 11.90 -1.52 14.06
CA GLY A 272 10.98 -1.73 12.94
C GLY A 272 11.02 -3.16 12.39
N TRP A 273 10.61 -3.32 11.13
CA TRP A 273 10.58 -4.62 10.47
C TRP A 273 11.97 -5.07 9.96
N ASP A 274 12.97 -4.18 10.00
CA ASP A 274 14.37 -4.54 9.65
C ASP A 274 15.09 -5.20 10.84
N THR A 275 14.79 -6.46 11.07
CA THR A 275 15.11 -7.22 12.29
C THR A 275 16.43 -7.99 12.19
N HIS A 276 17.55 -7.32 12.00
CA HIS A 276 18.87 -7.96 11.92
C HIS A 276 19.49 -8.31 13.29
N ARG A 277 19.26 -7.47 14.31
CA ARG A 277 19.82 -7.66 15.64
C ARG A 277 18.69 -7.62 16.65
N GLU A 278 18.69 -8.55 17.63
CA GLU A 278 17.72 -8.59 18.74
C GLU A 278 16.23 -8.42 18.31
N GLY A 279 16.02 -8.10 17.02
CA GLY A 279 14.75 -7.66 16.47
C GLY A 279 13.66 -8.72 16.57
N GLN A 280 14.02 -9.99 16.49
CA GLN A 280 13.04 -11.04 16.55
C GLN A 280 12.38 -11.16 17.94
N GLN A 281 13.09 -10.84 19.01
CA GLN A 281 12.53 -10.80 20.36
C GLN A 281 11.45 -9.70 20.52
N GLY A 282 11.59 -8.59 19.79
CA GLY A 282 10.63 -7.49 19.81
C GLY A 282 9.62 -7.49 18.66
N GLN A 283 9.78 -8.37 17.66
CA GLN A 283 8.92 -8.33 16.46
C GLN A 283 7.45 -8.64 16.76
N HIS A 284 7.16 -9.47 17.78
CA HIS A 284 5.79 -9.73 18.21
C HIS A 284 5.00 -8.44 18.53
N LEU A 285 5.66 -7.40 19.03
CA LEU A 285 5.02 -6.11 19.33
C LEU A 285 4.47 -5.43 18.06
N LEU A 286 5.23 -5.53 16.95
CA LEU A 286 4.80 -5.00 15.65
C LEU A 286 3.69 -5.86 15.04
N ILE A 287 3.81 -7.19 15.17
CA ILE A 287 2.80 -8.12 14.66
C ILE A 287 1.47 -7.90 15.39
N GLN A 288 1.48 -7.74 16.71
CA GLN A 288 0.27 -7.46 17.51
C GLN A 288 -0.34 -6.08 17.19
N GLU A 289 0.49 -5.07 16.93
CA GLU A 289 0.00 -3.75 16.49
C GLU A 289 -0.64 -3.83 15.10
N LEU A 290 -0.01 -4.55 14.15
CA LEU A 290 -0.57 -4.84 12.85
C LEU A 290 -1.88 -5.61 12.95
N ASP A 291 -1.91 -6.69 13.73
CA ASP A 291 -3.09 -7.54 13.94
C ASP A 291 -4.28 -6.72 14.45
N THR A 292 -4.04 -5.87 15.45
CA THR A 292 -5.07 -5.01 16.04
C THR A 292 -5.62 -4.03 15.02
N ALA A 293 -4.76 -3.31 14.31
CA ALA A 293 -5.16 -2.28 13.38
C ALA A 293 -5.80 -2.84 12.09
N LEU A 294 -5.25 -3.94 11.56
CA LEU A 294 -5.76 -4.58 10.34
C LEU A 294 -7.14 -5.21 10.58
N ALA A 295 -7.30 -5.93 11.68
CA ALA A 295 -8.59 -6.52 12.05
C ALA A 295 -9.67 -5.44 12.25
N ALA A 296 -9.34 -4.35 12.96
CA ALA A 296 -10.25 -3.22 13.14
C ALA A 296 -10.61 -2.56 11.80
N LEU A 297 -9.64 -2.40 10.89
CA LEU A 297 -9.87 -1.82 9.57
C LEU A 297 -10.81 -2.67 8.72
N VAL A 298 -10.62 -3.99 8.70
CA VAL A 298 -11.50 -4.93 7.96
C VAL A 298 -12.92 -4.84 8.49
N ASP A 299 -13.11 -4.95 9.81
CA ASP A 299 -14.43 -4.87 10.43
C ASP A 299 -15.10 -3.51 10.21
N ASP A 300 -14.37 -2.42 10.33
CA ASP A 300 -14.91 -1.06 10.17
C ASP A 300 -15.33 -0.79 8.72
N LEU A 301 -14.53 -1.22 7.74
CA LEU A 301 -14.91 -1.16 6.33
C LEU A 301 -16.15 -2.03 6.03
N GLU A 302 -16.24 -3.22 6.61
CA GLU A 302 -17.41 -4.09 6.45
C GLU A 302 -18.66 -3.46 7.06
N ASN A 303 -18.59 -2.93 8.28
CA ASN A 303 -19.69 -2.24 8.96
C ASN A 303 -20.19 -1.02 8.16
N HIS A 304 -19.29 -0.35 7.43
CA HIS A 304 -19.66 0.75 6.53
C HIS A 304 -20.04 0.30 5.12
N LYS A 305 -20.08 -1.02 4.83
CA LYS A 305 -20.33 -1.59 3.48
C LYS A 305 -19.34 -1.08 2.43
N LEU A 306 -18.09 -0.88 2.83
CA LEU A 306 -17.00 -0.39 1.99
C LEU A 306 -15.96 -1.48 1.69
N LEU A 307 -15.98 -2.63 2.38
CA LEU A 307 -14.94 -3.65 2.25
C LEU A 307 -14.86 -4.20 0.82
N ASP A 308 -15.99 -4.53 0.19
CA ASP A 308 -16.03 -5.04 -1.19
C ASP A 308 -15.54 -4.01 -2.22
N SER A 309 -15.68 -2.71 -1.93
CA SER A 309 -15.21 -1.64 -2.80
C SER A 309 -13.84 -1.06 -2.40
N THR A 310 -13.17 -1.65 -1.41
CA THR A 310 -11.86 -1.20 -0.92
C THR A 310 -10.89 -2.38 -0.86
N LEU A 311 -9.89 -2.36 -1.73
CA LEU A 311 -8.81 -3.33 -1.66
C LEU A 311 -7.81 -2.91 -0.56
N ILE A 312 -7.55 -3.80 0.39
CA ILE A 312 -6.46 -3.65 1.36
C ILE A 312 -5.29 -4.52 0.88
N VAL A 313 -4.10 -3.95 0.82
CA VAL A 313 -2.84 -4.64 0.49
C VAL A 313 -1.88 -4.43 1.65
N VAL A 314 -1.33 -5.50 2.22
CA VAL A 314 -0.30 -5.44 3.27
C VAL A 314 0.98 -6.01 2.72
N ALA A 315 2.00 -5.18 2.53
CA ALA A 315 3.25 -5.56 1.87
C ALA A 315 4.47 -4.88 2.52
N GLY A 316 5.63 -5.52 2.39
CA GLY A 316 6.95 -4.93 2.62
C GLY A 316 7.79 -5.00 1.35
N GLU A 317 9.03 -4.53 1.41
CA GLU A 317 9.92 -4.53 0.24
C GLU A 317 10.44 -5.91 -0.14
N PHE A 318 10.56 -6.83 0.81
CA PHE A 318 10.93 -8.24 0.68
C PHE A 318 10.57 -9.00 1.96
N GLY A 319 10.85 -10.29 2.01
CA GLY A 319 10.73 -11.13 3.20
C GLY A 319 12.08 -11.36 3.89
N ARG A 320 12.07 -12.33 4.81
CA ARG A 320 13.27 -12.73 5.56
C ARG A 320 13.40 -14.25 5.59
N PRO A 321 14.64 -14.78 5.52
CA PRO A 321 14.86 -16.22 5.56
C PRO A 321 14.45 -16.81 6.90
N SER A 322 14.12 -18.10 6.91
CA SER A 322 13.87 -18.85 8.14
C SER A 322 15.12 -19.03 9.01
N SER A 323 16.32 -18.89 8.44
CA SER A 323 17.57 -18.94 9.20
C SER A 323 17.73 -17.69 10.05
N PHE A 324 18.23 -17.87 11.27
CA PHE A 324 18.62 -16.78 12.16
C PHE A 324 20.08 -16.38 11.93
N ASP A 325 20.36 -15.09 11.97
CA ASP A 325 21.73 -14.56 11.98
C ASP A 325 22.37 -14.62 13.38
N VAL A 326 23.63 -14.13 13.50
CA VAL A 326 24.41 -14.26 14.75
C VAL A 326 23.75 -13.61 15.96
N ALA A 327 22.94 -12.58 15.74
CA ALA A 327 22.29 -11.81 16.81
C ALA A 327 20.81 -12.20 17.01
N GLY A 328 20.36 -13.31 16.39
CA GLY A 328 19.00 -13.81 16.53
C GLY A 328 17.98 -13.09 15.66
N GLY A 329 18.42 -12.15 14.80
CA GLY A 329 17.58 -11.56 13.76
C GLY A 329 17.61 -12.39 12.47
N ARG A 330 17.20 -11.78 11.36
CA ARG A 330 17.15 -12.43 10.06
C ARG A 330 17.73 -11.52 8.97
N GLY A 331 18.41 -12.09 7.98
CA GLY A 331 18.81 -11.40 6.76
C GLY A 331 17.64 -11.04 5.86
N HIS A 332 17.90 -10.71 4.61
CA HIS A 332 16.88 -10.38 3.60
C HIS A 332 16.60 -11.56 2.67
N GLN A 333 15.37 -11.65 2.17
CA GLN A 333 14.97 -12.66 1.19
C GLN A 333 13.96 -12.10 0.21
N GLY A 334 14.39 -11.93 -1.06
CA GLY A 334 13.51 -11.55 -2.17
C GLY A 334 12.93 -12.74 -2.93
N SER A 335 13.51 -13.95 -2.78
CA SER A 335 13.15 -15.13 -3.58
C SER A 335 11.78 -15.74 -3.24
N ALA A 336 11.27 -15.49 -2.06
CA ALA A 336 9.93 -15.87 -1.61
C ALA A 336 9.54 -15.02 -0.40
N PHE A 337 8.41 -14.33 -0.48
CA PHE A 337 7.83 -13.59 0.64
C PHE A 337 6.30 -13.50 0.48
N SER A 338 5.63 -12.95 1.48
CA SER A 338 4.17 -12.94 1.50
C SER A 338 3.61 -11.52 1.50
N VAL A 339 2.49 -11.35 0.78
CA VAL A 339 1.65 -10.15 0.77
C VAL A 339 0.23 -10.60 1.16
N ALA A 340 -0.43 -9.83 2.02
CA ALA A 340 -1.84 -10.08 2.34
C ALA A 340 -2.74 -9.14 1.55
N LEU A 341 -3.84 -9.68 1.01
CA LEU A 341 -4.89 -8.96 0.31
C LEU A 341 -6.20 -9.15 1.07
N ALA A 342 -7.01 -8.09 1.23
CA ALA A 342 -8.33 -8.19 1.84
C ALA A 342 -9.35 -7.30 1.10
N GLY A 343 -10.62 -7.69 1.11
CA GLY A 343 -11.71 -6.94 0.48
C GLY A 343 -11.56 -6.77 -1.03
N GLY A 344 -11.98 -5.63 -1.57
CA GLY A 344 -11.83 -5.27 -2.98
C GLY A 344 -12.63 -6.10 -3.96
N GLY A 345 -13.65 -6.86 -3.49
CA GLY A 345 -14.45 -7.73 -4.33
C GLY A 345 -13.68 -8.92 -4.93
N LEU A 346 -12.54 -9.28 -4.34
CA LEU A 346 -11.74 -10.42 -4.77
C LEU A 346 -12.36 -11.74 -4.31
N ASN A 347 -12.08 -12.82 -5.05
CA ASN A 347 -12.37 -14.20 -4.62
C ASN A 347 -11.34 -14.65 -3.59
N HIS A 348 -11.60 -14.38 -2.31
CA HIS A 348 -10.67 -14.76 -1.26
C HIS A 348 -10.64 -16.25 -1.03
N CYS A 349 -9.43 -16.82 -0.84
CA CYS A 349 -9.20 -18.25 -0.67
C CYS A 349 -8.31 -18.58 0.55
N GLY A 350 -8.06 -17.59 1.43
CA GLY A 350 -7.21 -17.74 2.60
C GLY A 350 -5.71 -17.73 2.26
N ALA A 351 -5.25 -18.62 1.38
CA ALA A 351 -3.85 -18.65 0.92
C ALA A 351 -3.75 -18.95 -0.57
N TYR A 352 -2.77 -18.36 -1.25
CA TYR A 352 -2.43 -18.57 -2.67
C TYR A 352 -0.91 -18.73 -2.83
N GLY A 353 -0.52 -19.77 -3.57
CA GLY A 353 0.86 -20.18 -3.72
C GLY A 353 1.42 -20.90 -2.49
N THR A 354 2.39 -21.78 -2.71
CA THR A 354 3.03 -22.57 -1.65
C THR A 354 4.54 -22.40 -1.69
N THR A 355 5.16 -22.50 -0.51
CA THR A 355 6.61 -22.47 -0.32
C THR A 355 7.09 -23.74 0.37
N ASP A 356 8.39 -24.04 0.29
CA ASP A 356 9.02 -25.17 0.96
C ASP A 356 9.00 -25.01 2.50
N ASP A 357 9.45 -26.04 3.21
CA ASP A 357 9.45 -26.10 4.67
C ASP A 357 10.26 -25.00 5.36
N LEU A 358 11.07 -24.28 4.62
CA LEU A 358 11.87 -23.13 5.08
C LEU A 358 11.40 -21.79 4.49
N SER A 359 10.30 -21.78 3.74
CA SER A 359 9.83 -20.60 3.00
C SER A 359 10.92 -19.93 2.15
N LYS A 360 11.82 -20.74 1.60
CA LYS A 360 12.97 -20.30 0.82
C LYS A 360 12.73 -20.43 -0.68
N LYS A 361 11.97 -21.43 -1.08
CA LYS A 361 11.65 -21.72 -2.47
C LYS A 361 10.13 -21.72 -2.65
N ILE A 362 9.68 -21.13 -3.75
CA ILE A 362 8.30 -21.25 -4.18
C ILE A 362 8.11 -22.60 -4.88
N LEU A 363 7.12 -23.33 -4.46
CA LEU A 363 6.78 -24.65 -5.02
C LEU A 363 5.66 -24.53 -6.04
N GLU A 364 4.66 -23.69 -5.79
CA GLU A 364 3.49 -23.53 -6.65
C GLU A 364 3.11 -22.05 -6.79
N ASP A 365 2.52 -21.72 -7.93
CA ASP A 365 1.92 -20.44 -8.25
C ASP A 365 2.81 -19.21 -7.93
N PRO A 366 4.01 -19.10 -8.53
CA PRO A 366 4.89 -17.95 -8.32
C PRO A 366 4.23 -16.65 -8.79
N VAL A 367 4.36 -15.59 -7.99
CA VAL A 367 3.81 -14.26 -8.24
C VAL A 367 4.95 -13.25 -8.25
N SER A 368 5.26 -12.69 -9.40
CA SER A 368 6.20 -11.58 -9.48
C SER A 368 5.57 -10.28 -8.97
N VAL A 369 6.39 -9.28 -8.60
CA VAL A 369 5.86 -7.95 -8.24
C VAL A 369 5.06 -7.31 -9.38
N PRO A 370 5.45 -7.41 -10.67
CA PRO A 370 4.58 -7.00 -11.77
C PRO A 370 3.22 -7.71 -11.82
N ASP A 371 3.15 -9.02 -11.47
CA ASP A 371 1.88 -9.77 -11.40
C ASP A 371 0.99 -9.28 -10.24
N LEU A 372 1.61 -8.96 -9.10
CA LEU A 372 0.91 -8.33 -7.98
C LEU A 372 0.33 -6.97 -8.38
N HIS A 373 1.09 -6.13 -9.08
CA HIS A 373 0.61 -4.86 -9.62
C HIS A 373 -0.53 -5.05 -10.61
N ALA A 374 -0.40 -6.00 -11.53
CA ALA A 374 -1.46 -6.34 -12.49
C ALA A 374 -2.74 -6.77 -11.77
N THR A 375 -2.62 -7.54 -10.68
CA THR A 375 -3.75 -7.97 -9.84
C THR A 375 -4.43 -6.78 -9.16
N ILE A 376 -3.66 -5.87 -8.58
CA ILE A 376 -4.18 -4.67 -7.92
C ILE A 376 -4.87 -3.75 -8.93
N TYR A 377 -4.26 -3.52 -10.10
CA TYR A 377 -4.89 -2.70 -11.15
C TYR A 377 -6.19 -3.32 -11.63
N GLN A 378 -6.19 -4.62 -11.91
CA GLN A 378 -7.39 -5.33 -12.37
C GLN A 378 -8.51 -5.27 -11.32
N ALA A 379 -8.20 -5.48 -10.03
CA ALA A 379 -9.15 -5.33 -8.95
C ALA A 379 -9.77 -3.92 -8.88
N LEU A 380 -8.98 -2.89 -9.21
CA LEU A 380 -9.43 -1.49 -9.26
C LEU A 380 -10.10 -1.11 -10.59
N GLY A 381 -10.34 -2.05 -11.50
CA GLY A 381 -10.94 -1.78 -12.80
C GLY A 381 -10.00 -1.09 -13.79
N ILE A 382 -8.71 -1.10 -13.54
CA ILE A 382 -7.68 -0.57 -14.44
C ILE A 382 -7.12 -1.72 -15.29
N GLU A 383 -7.19 -1.59 -16.60
CA GLU A 383 -6.68 -2.61 -17.51
C GLU A 383 -5.16 -2.75 -17.38
N SER A 384 -4.67 -3.91 -16.90
CA SER A 384 -3.25 -4.15 -16.64
C SER A 384 -2.35 -4.16 -17.88
N SER A 385 -2.93 -4.30 -19.07
CA SER A 385 -2.24 -4.24 -20.36
C SER A 385 -2.08 -2.82 -20.93
N LYS A 386 -2.67 -1.81 -20.26
CA LYS A 386 -2.65 -0.41 -20.68
C LYS A 386 -1.22 0.12 -20.82
N LYS A 387 -1.03 1.06 -21.74
CA LYS A 387 0.24 1.80 -21.93
C LYS A 387 0.03 3.27 -21.60
N LEU A 388 0.97 3.82 -20.86
CA LEU A 388 1.12 5.26 -20.63
C LEU A 388 2.20 5.79 -21.59
N PHE A 389 2.28 7.10 -21.77
CA PHE A 389 3.24 7.70 -22.68
C PHE A 389 4.21 8.60 -21.92
N HIS A 390 5.50 8.39 -22.14
CA HIS A 390 6.56 9.32 -21.70
C HIS A 390 7.20 9.90 -22.97
N ASN A 391 6.91 11.15 -23.24
CA ASN A 391 7.08 11.74 -24.57
C ASN A 391 6.48 10.74 -25.58
N ASP A 392 6.65 10.63 -26.75
CA ASP A 392 5.98 9.72 -27.69
C ASP A 392 6.28 8.19 -27.48
N ARG A 393 6.95 7.83 -26.37
CA ARG A 393 7.30 6.45 -26.08
C ARG A 393 6.22 5.77 -25.25
N PRO A 394 5.57 4.70 -25.75
CA PRO A 394 4.60 3.92 -24.96
C PRO A 394 5.31 3.07 -23.90
N ILE A 395 4.87 3.18 -22.66
CA ILE A 395 5.36 2.42 -21.50
C ILE A 395 4.18 1.64 -20.93
N PRO A 396 4.22 0.29 -20.91
CA PRO A 396 3.18 -0.49 -20.25
C PRO A 396 3.08 -0.12 -18.76
N ILE A 397 1.87 -0.14 -18.18
CA ILE A 397 1.69 0.18 -16.75
C ILE A 397 2.26 -0.90 -15.82
N THR A 398 2.34 -2.14 -16.30
CA THR A 398 3.07 -3.22 -15.64
C THR A 398 4.30 -3.62 -16.45
N ASN A 399 5.28 -4.26 -15.85
CA ASN A 399 6.44 -4.84 -16.52
C ASN A 399 6.11 -6.29 -16.91
N ASP A 400 5.25 -6.48 -17.91
CA ASP A 400 4.73 -7.78 -18.37
C ASP A 400 3.96 -8.57 -17.30
N GLY A 401 3.48 -7.91 -16.25
CA GLY A 401 2.72 -8.53 -15.16
C GLY A 401 1.38 -9.07 -15.63
N ARG A 402 0.98 -10.18 -15.02
CA ARG A 402 -0.30 -10.89 -15.28
C ARG A 402 -1.08 -10.98 -13.97
N PRO A 403 -2.37 -10.63 -13.97
CA PRO A 403 -3.16 -10.71 -12.75
C PRO A 403 -3.34 -12.15 -12.28
N ILE A 404 -3.43 -12.35 -10.98
CA ILE A 404 -3.79 -13.64 -10.37
C ILE A 404 -5.27 -13.89 -10.67
N THR A 405 -5.55 -14.59 -11.75
CA THR A 405 -6.91 -14.80 -12.25
C THR A 405 -7.82 -15.55 -11.25
N ALA A 406 -7.25 -16.38 -10.40
CA ALA A 406 -8.00 -17.08 -9.35
C ALA A 406 -8.65 -16.12 -8.33
N LEU A 407 -8.09 -14.92 -8.16
CA LEU A 407 -8.60 -13.90 -7.24
C LEU A 407 -9.54 -12.89 -7.92
N ILE A 408 -9.56 -12.83 -9.23
CA ILE A 408 -10.40 -11.90 -9.99
C ILE A 408 -11.70 -12.59 -10.39
N SER A 409 -12.84 -12.04 -10.00
CA SER A 409 -14.18 -12.57 -10.31
C SER A 409 -14.77 -12.05 -11.62
#